data_03d36b49d0e86cfd92f281cc83b9048e
#
_entry.id   03d36b49d0e86cfd92f281cc83b9048e
#
_cell.length_a   1.000
_cell.length_b   1.000
_cell.length_c   1.000
_cell.angle_alpha   90.00
_cell.angle_beta   90.00
_cell.angle_gamma   90.00
#
_symmetry.space_group_name_H-M   'P 1'
#
loop_
_entity.id
_entity.type
_entity.pdbx_description
1 polymer ?
#
loop_
_entity_poly.entity_id
_entity_poly.type
_entity_poly.pdbx_seq_one_letter_code
_entity_poly.pdbx_strand_id
1 'polypeptide(L)'
;MTSDRPASSSRSTHASVSPRRLAVASGALFFVNGMVYGNWLPRIPELKDQLGLSNTNLGITLLGGGIGGIIGSLLAGRVTSRMGSRRLLLRTIVPLPIVMAAIPFVGEAWLLLVTLSFIGLIDVWADVAMNEQGVIAQERLGRSIMNRLHGLWSLGFGTGTLVGSLAGGVGISFRVQVVVVALVLLGVVVIVAGSLERSDPKPVAASTGDQSTLRHLGIAAVALAVAGAGAIALEGAPNEWAALLMRDDFGFGEWAGFGTVAFGLGMLVGRLSGDHMIERFGSRLVFRVAPFLIAFGLLAVVIGDAAYIGLAGLFVSGLGQSVIFPRLYLLAARVPGMTAGGGLGAMLIGLRLGGMATSVSMGALSTGADLQFALAVVGVVALVMVLTASAVVSRRVRA
;
A
#
# COMPACT_ATOMS: atom_id res chain seq x y z
N MET A 1 -45.97 -40.65 32.68
CA MET A 1 -44.50 -40.79 32.86
C MET A 1 -43.91 -40.92 31.46
N THR A 2 -43.55 -39.81 30.85
CA THR A 2 -42.85 -39.75 29.57
C THR A 2 -41.57 -38.97 29.85
N SER A 3 -40.42 -39.65 29.79
CA SER A 3 -39.08 -39.12 30.07
C SER A 3 -38.59 -38.36 28.84
N ASP A 4 -38.62 -37.04 28.92
CA ASP A 4 -37.89 -36.17 28.00
C ASP A 4 -36.37 -36.24 28.31
N ARG A 5 -35.64 -36.91 27.42
CA ARG A 5 -34.16 -36.79 27.37
C ARG A 5 -33.81 -35.56 26.58
N PRO A 6 -33.03 -34.60 27.15
CA PRO A 6 -32.53 -33.50 26.34
C PRO A 6 -31.52 -34.04 25.35
N ALA A 7 -31.70 -33.68 24.05
CA ALA A 7 -30.77 -33.96 22.97
C ALA A 7 -29.44 -33.29 23.28
N SER A 8 -28.38 -34.08 23.54
CA SER A 8 -27.02 -33.59 23.66
C SER A 8 -26.55 -33.07 22.29
N SER A 9 -26.60 -31.76 22.12
CA SER A 9 -25.91 -31.08 21.01
C SER A 9 -24.42 -31.33 21.14
N SER A 10 -23.87 -32.26 20.39
CA SER A 10 -22.44 -32.43 20.19
C SER A 10 -21.88 -31.16 19.53
N ARG A 11 -21.57 -30.14 20.33
CA ARG A 11 -20.66 -29.07 19.93
C ARG A 11 -19.31 -29.74 19.68
N SER A 12 -18.96 -29.90 18.41
CA SER A 12 -17.60 -30.26 18.02
C SER A 12 -16.64 -29.22 18.62
N THR A 13 -15.96 -29.60 19.68
CA THR A 13 -14.89 -28.82 20.32
C THR A 13 -13.70 -28.80 19.36
N HIS A 14 -13.77 -28.01 18.30
CA HIS A 14 -12.56 -27.61 17.60
C HIS A 14 -11.75 -26.76 18.58
N ALA A 15 -10.58 -27.26 19.00
CA ALA A 15 -9.66 -26.52 19.86
C ALA A 15 -9.42 -25.13 19.26
N SER A 16 -9.90 -24.09 19.95
CA SER A 16 -9.73 -22.71 19.49
C SER A 16 -8.25 -22.35 19.52
N VAL A 17 -7.76 -21.74 18.45
CA VAL A 17 -6.38 -21.24 18.38
C VAL A 17 -6.16 -20.25 19.52
N SER A 18 -5.01 -20.33 20.22
CA SER A 18 -4.73 -19.38 21.30
C SER A 18 -4.63 -17.95 20.75
N PRO A 19 -5.14 -16.92 21.48
CA PRO A 19 -5.15 -15.53 21.01
C PRO A 19 -3.77 -15.01 20.63
N ARG A 20 -2.73 -15.42 21.35
CA ARG A 20 -1.34 -15.04 21.07
C ARG A 20 -0.83 -15.65 19.75
N ARG A 21 -1.12 -16.92 19.49
CA ARG A 21 -0.74 -17.59 18.24
C ARG A 21 -1.43 -16.96 17.04
N LEU A 22 -2.72 -16.63 17.17
CA LEU A 22 -3.46 -15.93 16.12
C LEU A 22 -2.86 -14.55 15.82
N ALA A 23 -2.52 -13.78 16.86
CA ALA A 23 -1.91 -12.45 16.69
C ALA A 23 -0.53 -12.52 16.02
N VAL A 24 0.31 -13.50 16.39
CA VAL A 24 1.62 -13.72 15.75
C VAL A 24 1.44 -14.12 14.30
N ALA A 25 0.52 -15.05 14.00
CA ALA A 25 0.22 -15.47 12.64
C ALA A 25 -0.28 -14.29 11.79
N SER A 26 -1.22 -13.50 12.31
CA SER A 26 -1.69 -12.29 11.63
C SER A 26 -0.52 -11.33 11.35
N GLY A 27 0.32 -11.07 12.33
CA GLY A 27 1.50 -10.20 12.17
C GLY A 27 2.49 -10.71 11.12
N ALA A 28 2.76 -12.01 11.09
CA ALA A 28 3.61 -12.61 10.09
C ALA A 28 3.05 -12.45 8.66
N LEU A 29 1.72 -12.58 8.50
CA LEU A 29 1.08 -12.41 7.19
C LEU A 29 1.04 -10.94 6.73
N PHE A 30 0.89 -9.98 7.64
CA PHE A 30 1.08 -8.56 7.33
C PHE A 30 2.51 -8.28 6.84
N PHE A 31 3.51 -8.84 7.52
CA PHE A 31 4.91 -8.73 7.09
C PHE A 31 5.15 -9.38 5.71
N VAL A 32 4.63 -10.59 5.48
CA VAL A 32 4.70 -11.29 4.19
C VAL A 32 4.11 -10.46 3.07
N ASN A 33 2.92 -9.91 3.27
CA ASN A 33 2.24 -9.07 2.28
C ASN A 33 3.06 -7.81 1.95
N GLY A 34 3.57 -7.10 2.97
CA GLY A 34 4.44 -5.95 2.75
C GLY A 34 5.72 -6.32 1.98
N MET A 35 6.32 -7.46 2.31
CA MET A 35 7.54 -7.94 1.64
C MET A 35 7.33 -8.28 0.17
N VAL A 36 6.17 -8.82 -0.20
CA VAL A 36 5.81 -9.08 -1.61
C VAL A 36 5.89 -7.80 -2.44
N TYR A 37 5.38 -6.68 -1.92
CA TYR A 37 5.43 -5.40 -2.65
C TYR A 37 6.83 -4.79 -2.66
N GLY A 38 7.48 -4.71 -1.52
CA GLY A 38 8.78 -4.05 -1.41
C GLY A 38 9.89 -4.73 -2.21
N ASN A 39 9.82 -6.05 -2.36
CA ASN A 39 10.93 -6.86 -2.88
C ASN A 39 11.28 -6.62 -4.38
N TRP A 40 10.31 -6.27 -5.23
CA TRP A 40 10.54 -6.14 -6.67
C TRP A 40 10.62 -4.68 -7.15
N LEU A 41 10.05 -3.72 -6.41
CA LEU A 41 10.03 -2.31 -6.81
C LEU A 41 11.45 -1.74 -7.08
N PRO A 42 12.48 -2.02 -6.27
CA PRO A 42 13.84 -1.57 -6.54
C PRO A 42 14.44 -2.15 -7.82
N ARG A 43 13.86 -3.22 -8.36
CA ARG A 43 14.32 -3.93 -9.56
C ARG A 43 13.54 -3.53 -10.83
N ILE A 44 12.68 -2.51 -10.76
CA ILE A 44 11.98 -1.96 -11.94
C ILE A 44 12.95 -1.56 -13.06
N PRO A 45 14.12 -0.97 -12.81
CA PRO A 45 15.10 -0.68 -13.86
C PRO A 45 15.48 -1.90 -14.70
N GLU A 46 15.78 -3.02 -14.07
CA GLU A 46 16.14 -4.26 -14.77
C GLU A 46 14.96 -4.83 -15.56
N LEU A 47 13.76 -4.75 -15.00
CA LEU A 47 12.54 -5.19 -15.68
C LEU A 47 12.25 -4.36 -16.93
N LYS A 48 12.43 -3.03 -16.84
CA LYS A 48 12.31 -2.11 -17.97
C LYS A 48 13.28 -2.48 -19.09
N ASP A 49 14.53 -2.74 -18.76
CA ASP A 49 15.57 -3.09 -19.75
C ASP A 49 15.30 -4.48 -20.34
N GLN A 50 14.94 -5.47 -19.52
CA GLN A 50 14.61 -6.82 -19.99
C GLN A 50 13.48 -6.82 -21.03
N LEU A 51 12.48 -5.96 -20.87
CA LEU A 51 11.32 -5.86 -21.75
C LEU A 51 11.48 -4.79 -22.84
N GLY A 52 12.59 -4.06 -22.86
CA GLY A 52 12.84 -2.97 -23.84
C GLY A 52 11.82 -1.84 -23.75
N LEU A 53 11.31 -1.52 -22.55
CA LEU A 53 10.22 -0.56 -22.37
C LEU A 53 10.72 0.88 -22.41
N SER A 54 9.98 1.74 -23.12
CA SER A 54 10.05 3.18 -22.87
C SER A 54 9.44 3.52 -21.50
N ASN A 55 9.74 4.69 -20.96
CA ASN A 55 9.13 5.15 -19.71
C ASN A 55 7.59 5.21 -19.81
N THR A 56 7.05 5.65 -20.96
CA THR A 56 5.60 5.64 -21.21
C THR A 56 5.03 4.23 -21.15
N ASN A 57 5.63 3.26 -21.82
CA ASN A 57 5.15 1.88 -21.81
C ASN A 57 5.27 1.24 -20.43
N LEU A 58 6.32 1.56 -19.68
CA LEU A 58 6.44 1.14 -18.29
C LEU A 58 5.28 1.71 -17.43
N GLY A 59 5.02 3.01 -17.53
CA GLY A 59 3.91 3.65 -16.79
C GLY A 59 2.54 3.03 -17.10
N ILE A 60 2.28 2.71 -18.39
CA ILE A 60 1.08 1.99 -18.83
C ILE A 60 1.05 0.58 -18.23
N THR A 61 2.16 -0.11 -18.22
CA THR A 61 2.24 -1.48 -17.70
C THR A 61 1.99 -1.53 -16.18
N LEU A 62 2.50 -0.55 -15.44
CA LEU A 62 2.29 -0.43 -14.00
C LEU A 62 0.82 -0.16 -13.62
N LEU A 63 -0.02 0.31 -14.56
CA LEU A 63 -1.48 0.39 -14.36
C LEU A 63 -2.11 -0.94 -13.94
N GLY A 64 -1.49 -2.06 -14.31
CA GLY A 64 -2.01 -3.38 -14.00
C GLY A 64 -2.38 -3.54 -12.54
N GLY A 65 -1.52 -3.14 -11.61
CA GLY A 65 -1.81 -3.20 -10.17
C GLY A 65 -3.08 -2.44 -9.76
N GLY A 66 -3.27 -1.24 -10.32
CA GLY A 66 -4.47 -0.43 -10.10
C GLY A 66 -5.74 -1.05 -10.69
N ILE A 67 -5.67 -1.56 -11.92
CA ILE A 67 -6.79 -2.24 -12.61
C ILE A 67 -7.24 -3.44 -11.79
N GLY A 68 -6.29 -4.32 -11.43
CA GLY A 68 -6.58 -5.48 -10.59
C GLY A 68 -7.16 -5.09 -9.23
N GLY A 69 -6.60 -4.06 -8.60
CA GLY A 69 -7.08 -3.52 -7.32
C GLY A 69 -8.53 -3.02 -7.39
N ILE A 70 -8.94 -2.34 -8.48
CA ILE A 70 -10.33 -1.91 -8.67
C ILE A 70 -11.25 -3.12 -8.82
N ILE A 71 -10.90 -4.08 -9.69
CA ILE A 71 -11.69 -5.30 -9.91
C ILE A 71 -11.81 -6.09 -8.60
N GLY A 72 -10.68 -6.26 -7.88
CA GLY A 72 -10.63 -6.91 -6.57
C GLY A 72 -11.55 -6.26 -5.56
N SER A 73 -11.55 -4.93 -5.48
CA SER A 73 -12.39 -4.15 -4.55
C SER A 73 -13.88 -4.33 -4.82
N LEU A 74 -14.29 -4.32 -6.11
CA LEU A 74 -15.69 -4.52 -6.50
C LEU A 74 -16.22 -5.91 -6.14
N LEU A 75 -15.35 -6.92 -6.12
CA LEU A 75 -15.71 -8.31 -5.85
C LEU A 75 -15.47 -8.71 -4.38
N ALA A 76 -14.69 -7.94 -3.61
CA ALA A 76 -14.23 -8.31 -2.27
C ALA A 76 -15.36 -8.72 -1.32
N GLY A 77 -16.43 -7.94 -1.25
CA GLY A 77 -17.57 -8.24 -0.38
C GLY A 77 -18.25 -9.58 -0.69
N ARG A 78 -18.45 -9.87 -2.00
CA ARG A 78 -19.06 -11.15 -2.43
C ARG A 78 -18.16 -12.35 -2.15
N VAL A 79 -16.86 -12.18 -2.37
CA VAL A 79 -15.88 -13.27 -2.20
C VAL A 79 -15.69 -13.57 -0.70
N THR A 80 -15.52 -12.52 0.13
CA THR A 80 -15.35 -12.67 1.58
C THR A 80 -16.57 -13.30 2.24
N SER A 81 -17.79 -12.85 1.87
CA SER A 81 -19.03 -13.41 2.43
C SER A 81 -19.27 -14.89 2.10
N ARG A 82 -18.75 -15.38 0.96
CA ARG A 82 -18.89 -16.78 0.56
C ARG A 82 -17.83 -17.70 1.15
N MET A 83 -16.63 -17.19 1.39
CA MET A 83 -15.48 -18.04 1.73
C MET A 83 -15.06 -17.98 3.20
N GLY A 84 -15.36 -16.89 3.91
CA GLY A 84 -14.82 -16.58 5.21
C GLY A 84 -13.33 -16.18 5.15
N SER A 85 -12.87 -15.39 6.14
CA SER A 85 -11.55 -14.75 6.07
C SER A 85 -10.38 -15.73 6.04
N ARG A 86 -10.41 -16.83 6.80
CA ARG A 86 -9.30 -17.80 6.79
C ARG A 86 -9.09 -18.45 5.43
N ARG A 87 -10.18 -18.94 4.79
CA ARG A 87 -10.08 -19.61 3.49
C ARG A 87 -9.67 -18.61 2.40
N LEU A 88 -10.23 -17.40 2.44
CA LEU A 88 -9.90 -16.35 1.50
C LEU A 88 -8.43 -15.96 1.66
N LEU A 89 -7.96 -15.73 2.88
CA LEU A 89 -6.57 -15.36 3.15
C LEU A 89 -5.58 -16.41 2.64
N LEU A 90 -5.80 -17.68 2.93
CA LEU A 90 -4.91 -18.74 2.45
C LEU A 90 -4.91 -18.89 0.92
N ARG A 91 -6.07 -18.69 0.26
CA ARG A 91 -6.18 -18.74 -1.20
C ARG A 91 -5.59 -17.53 -1.92
N THR A 92 -5.28 -16.49 -1.21
CA THR A 92 -4.69 -15.26 -1.77
C THR A 92 -3.23 -15.08 -1.36
N ILE A 93 -2.91 -15.29 -0.08
CA ILE A 93 -1.55 -15.08 0.44
C ILE A 93 -0.55 -16.14 -0.05
N VAL A 94 -1.02 -17.34 -0.41
CA VAL A 94 -0.14 -18.39 -0.98
C VAL A 94 0.24 -18.07 -2.44
N PRO A 95 -0.70 -17.79 -3.36
CA PRO A 95 -0.31 -17.44 -4.74
C PRO A 95 0.41 -16.09 -4.85
N LEU A 96 0.25 -15.17 -3.91
CA LEU A 96 0.80 -13.82 -4.01
C LEU A 96 2.33 -13.80 -4.20
N PRO A 97 3.17 -14.44 -3.36
CA PRO A 97 4.61 -14.52 -3.60
C PRO A 97 4.98 -15.33 -4.85
N ILE A 98 4.16 -16.32 -5.26
CA ILE A 98 4.41 -17.10 -6.47
C ILE A 98 4.22 -16.22 -7.71
N VAL A 99 3.14 -15.45 -7.78
CA VAL A 99 2.89 -14.53 -8.90
C VAL A 99 3.89 -13.39 -8.91
N MET A 100 4.30 -12.88 -7.75
CA MET A 100 5.41 -11.93 -7.65
C MET A 100 6.70 -12.52 -8.23
N ALA A 101 7.02 -13.76 -7.91
CA ALA A 101 8.21 -14.43 -8.44
C ALA A 101 8.15 -14.65 -9.96
N ALA A 102 6.97 -14.61 -10.58
CA ALA A 102 6.82 -14.70 -12.03
C ALA A 102 7.20 -13.39 -12.76
N ILE A 103 7.25 -12.23 -12.07
CA ILE A 103 7.52 -10.92 -12.68
C ILE A 103 8.76 -10.93 -13.59
N PRO A 104 9.97 -11.38 -13.19
CA PRO A 104 11.14 -11.33 -14.05
C PRO A 104 11.18 -12.44 -15.13
N PHE A 105 10.17 -13.30 -15.21
CA PHE A 105 10.07 -14.33 -16.24
C PHE A 105 9.10 -13.96 -17.36
N VAL A 106 8.37 -12.85 -17.24
CA VAL A 106 7.53 -12.35 -18.33
C VAL A 106 8.41 -11.82 -19.45
N GLY A 107 8.03 -12.14 -20.69
CA GLY A 107 8.76 -11.72 -21.90
C GLY A 107 8.14 -10.54 -22.61
N GLU A 108 6.93 -10.12 -22.23
CA GLU A 108 6.14 -9.12 -22.95
C GLU A 108 5.47 -8.13 -21.97
N ALA A 109 5.35 -6.86 -22.38
CA ALA A 109 4.74 -5.82 -21.56
C ALA A 109 3.30 -6.13 -21.15
N TRP A 110 2.49 -6.67 -22.05
CA TRP A 110 1.10 -7.02 -21.77
C TRP A 110 0.98 -8.16 -20.75
N LEU A 111 1.92 -9.12 -20.76
CA LEU A 111 1.97 -10.18 -19.74
C LEU A 111 2.32 -9.59 -18.37
N LEU A 112 3.22 -8.61 -18.32
CA LEU A 112 3.53 -7.90 -17.08
C LEU A 112 2.30 -7.15 -16.56
N LEU A 113 1.58 -6.42 -17.42
CA LEU A 113 0.34 -5.73 -17.05
C LEU A 113 -0.70 -6.73 -16.48
N VAL A 114 -0.89 -7.88 -17.12
CA VAL A 114 -1.80 -8.93 -16.64
C VAL A 114 -1.32 -9.51 -15.31
N THR A 115 -0.03 -9.78 -15.17
CA THR A 115 0.57 -10.29 -13.92
C THR A 115 0.36 -9.31 -12.77
N LEU A 116 0.64 -8.01 -13.00
CA LEU A 116 0.40 -6.98 -12.00
C LEU A 116 -1.09 -6.80 -11.69
N SER A 117 -1.97 -6.95 -12.71
CA SER A 117 -3.42 -6.92 -12.48
C SER A 117 -3.88 -8.07 -11.60
N PHE A 118 -3.33 -9.25 -11.81
CA PHE A 118 -3.64 -10.40 -10.97
C PHE A 118 -3.11 -10.22 -9.54
N ILE A 119 -1.89 -9.71 -9.38
CA ILE A 119 -1.34 -9.33 -8.06
C ILE A 119 -2.26 -8.34 -7.37
N GLY A 120 -2.64 -7.24 -8.02
CA GLY A 120 -3.51 -6.22 -7.44
C GLY A 120 -4.89 -6.76 -7.03
N LEU A 121 -5.45 -7.68 -7.82
CA LEU A 121 -6.74 -8.31 -7.53
C LEU A 121 -6.67 -9.20 -6.27
N ILE A 122 -5.71 -10.14 -6.24
CA ILE A 122 -5.58 -11.07 -5.11
C ILE A 122 -5.10 -10.39 -3.84
N ASP A 123 -4.32 -9.32 -3.96
CA ASP A 123 -3.86 -8.54 -2.84
C ASP A 123 -5.00 -7.85 -2.09
N VAL A 124 -5.95 -7.23 -2.80
CA VAL A 124 -7.13 -6.64 -2.17
C VAL A 124 -7.91 -7.67 -1.36
N TRP A 125 -8.03 -8.89 -1.87
CA TRP A 125 -8.71 -9.96 -1.13
C TRP A 125 -7.88 -10.48 0.05
N ALA A 126 -6.54 -10.53 -0.10
CA ALA A 126 -5.63 -10.85 0.99
C ALA A 126 -5.72 -9.79 2.09
N ASP A 127 -5.71 -8.50 1.71
CA ASP A 127 -5.78 -7.37 2.66
C ASP A 127 -7.09 -7.40 3.47
N VAL A 128 -8.24 -7.56 2.81
CA VAL A 128 -9.54 -7.67 3.50
C VAL A 128 -9.55 -8.83 4.48
N ALA A 129 -9.10 -10.01 4.05
CA ALA A 129 -9.11 -11.21 4.88
C ALA A 129 -8.09 -11.14 6.03
N MET A 130 -6.93 -10.55 5.78
CA MET A 130 -5.85 -10.33 6.75
C MET A 130 -6.28 -9.35 7.83
N ASN A 131 -6.94 -8.24 7.47
CA ASN A 131 -7.50 -7.28 8.41
C ASN A 131 -8.60 -7.92 9.27
N GLU A 132 -9.48 -8.75 8.71
CA GLU A 132 -10.50 -9.48 9.49
C GLU A 132 -9.84 -10.42 10.52
N GLN A 133 -8.81 -11.19 10.14
CA GLN A 133 -8.06 -12.02 11.10
C GLN A 133 -7.38 -11.18 12.18
N GLY A 134 -6.87 -10.01 11.84
CA GLY A 134 -6.31 -9.03 12.78
C GLY A 134 -7.34 -8.53 13.80
N VAL A 135 -8.55 -8.20 13.34
CA VAL A 135 -9.66 -7.78 14.22
C VAL A 135 -10.05 -8.91 15.16
N ILE A 136 -10.22 -10.14 14.68
CA ILE A 136 -10.51 -11.31 15.53
C ILE A 136 -9.41 -11.52 16.58
N ALA A 137 -8.13 -11.37 16.17
CA ALA A 137 -7.01 -11.48 17.10
C ALA A 137 -7.04 -10.38 18.19
N GLN A 138 -7.35 -9.15 17.80
CA GLN A 138 -7.50 -8.01 18.71
C GLN A 138 -8.62 -8.22 19.73
N GLU A 139 -9.80 -8.64 19.27
CA GLU A 139 -10.95 -8.92 20.13
C GLU A 139 -10.62 -10.01 21.15
N ARG A 140 -9.98 -11.11 20.71
CA ARG A 140 -9.60 -12.20 21.61
C ARG A 140 -8.49 -11.86 22.60
N LEU A 141 -7.60 -10.93 22.23
CA LEU A 141 -6.54 -10.45 23.14
C LEU A 141 -7.05 -9.40 24.13
N GLY A 142 -8.22 -8.79 23.89
CA GLY A 142 -8.77 -7.71 24.70
C GLY A 142 -7.92 -6.42 24.66
N ARG A 143 -7.08 -6.23 23.64
CA ARG A 143 -6.21 -5.05 23.47
C ARG A 143 -6.00 -4.70 22.01
N SER A 144 -5.81 -3.41 21.72
CA SER A 144 -5.55 -2.94 20.37
C SER A 144 -4.20 -3.45 19.83
N ILE A 145 -4.22 -4.05 18.62
CA ILE A 145 -3.02 -4.53 17.92
C ILE A 145 -2.98 -4.11 16.46
N MET A 146 -4.05 -3.53 15.89
CA MET A 146 -4.11 -3.22 14.46
C MET A 146 -2.97 -2.32 13.99
N ASN A 147 -2.64 -1.27 14.75
CA ASN A 147 -1.50 -0.40 14.41
C ASN A 147 -0.17 -1.17 14.36
N ARG A 148 0.02 -2.15 15.25
CA ARG A 148 1.22 -3.01 15.24
C ARG A 148 1.25 -3.92 14.01
N LEU A 149 0.09 -4.45 13.60
CA LEU A 149 -0.02 -5.28 12.40
C LEU A 149 0.34 -4.48 11.13
N HIS A 150 -0.18 -3.27 10.99
CA HIS A 150 0.20 -2.36 9.89
C HIS A 150 1.67 -1.91 9.98
N GLY A 151 2.21 -1.76 11.20
CA GLY A 151 3.64 -1.54 11.42
C GLY A 151 4.50 -2.72 10.91
N LEU A 152 4.05 -3.95 11.12
CA LEU A 152 4.71 -5.14 10.57
C LEU A 152 4.62 -5.21 9.04
N TRP A 153 3.51 -4.77 8.46
CA TRP A 153 3.41 -4.59 7.00
C TRP A 153 4.47 -3.60 6.49
N SER A 154 4.57 -2.43 7.11
CA SER A 154 5.57 -1.41 6.74
C SER A 154 7.02 -1.92 6.92
N LEU A 155 7.27 -2.71 7.97
CA LEU A 155 8.56 -3.37 8.17
C LEU A 155 8.83 -4.40 7.08
N GLY A 156 7.83 -5.19 6.68
CA GLY A 156 7.92 -6.13 5.57
C GLY A 156 8.26 -5.42 4.26
N PHE A 157 7.54 -4.33 3.94
CA PHE A 157 7.80 -3.51 2.77
C PHE A 157 9.24 -2.95 2.76
N GLY A 158 9.67 -2.33 3.87
CA GLY A 158 11.03 -1.81 4.01
C GLY A 158 12.11 -2.90 3.92
N THR A 159 11.87 -4.07 4.52
CA THR A 159 12.78 -5.23 4.40
C THR A 159 12.83 -5.71 2.96
N GLY A 160 11.70 -5.80 2.27
CA GLY A 160 11.62 -6.17 0.86
C GLY A 160 12.42 -5.23 -0.03
N THR A 161 12.23 -3.90 0.12
CA THR A 161 12.98 -2.91 -0.65
C THR A 161 14.47 -2.98 -0.38
N LEU A 162 14.88 -3.19 0.87
CA LEU A 162 16.28 -3.36 1.22
C LEU A 162 16.89 -4.63 0.58
N VAL A 163 16.17 -5.77 0.68
CA VAL A 163 16.61 -7.05 0.08
C VAL A 163 16.73 -6.90 -1.44
N GLY A 164 15.73 -6.31 -2.11
CA GLY A 164 15.76 -6.06 -3.55
C GLY A 164 16.93 -5.18 -3.99
N SER A 165 17.18 -4.09 -3.24
CA SER A 165 18.26 -3.13 -3.54
C SER A 165 19.64 -3.73 -3.30
N LEU A 166 19.83 -4.45 -2.17
CA LEU A 166 21.09 -5.13 -1.88
C LEU A 166 21.39 -6.23 -2.91
N ALA A 167 20.39 -7.02 -3.27
CA ALA A 167 20.55 -8.08 -4.27
C ALA A 167 20.97 -7.50 -5.63
N GLY A 168 20.38 -6.37 -6.06
CA GLY A 168 20.79 -5.63 -7.26
C GLY A 168 22.23 -5.15 -7.16
N GLY A 169 22.54 -4.43 -6.07
CA GLY A 169 23.86 -3.84 -5.86
C GLY A 169 25.01 -4.84 -5.84
N VAL A 170 24.77 -6.08 -5.37
CA VAL A 170 25.79 -7.15 -5.38
C VAL A 170 25.70 -8.07 -6.60
N GLY A 171 24.87 -7.73 -7.61
CA GLY A 171 24.79 -8.47 -8.88
C GLY A 171 24.03 -9.79 -8.81
N ILE A 172 23.18 -10.01 -7.79
CA ILE A 172 22.29 -11.18 -7.77
C ILE A 172 21.19 -10.96 -8.80
N SER A 173 21.01 -11.93 -9.71
CA SER A 173 19.99 -11.82 -10.74
C SER A 173 18.59 -11.67 -10.13
N PHE A 174 17.76 -10.85 -10.76
CA PHE A 174 16.39 -10.57 -10.30
C PHE A 174 15.57 -11.86 -10.17
N ARG A 175 15.75 -12.82 -11.10
CA ARG A 175 15.07 -14.13 -11.08
C ARG A 175 15.41 -14.93 -9.84
N VAL A 176 16.69 -15.04 -9.49
CA VAL A 176 17.15 -15.78 -8.30
C VAL A 176 16.61 -15.12 -7.03
N GLN A 177 16.73 -13.80 -6.93
CA GLN A 177 16.26 -13.05 -5.76
C GLN A 177 14.78 -13.29 -5.47
N VAL A 178 13.88 -13.07 -6.46
CA VAL A 178 12.44 -13.20 -6.21
C VAL A 178 12.00 -14.64 -5.94
N VAL A 179 12.66 -15.65 -6.56
CA VAL A 179 12.37 -17.06 -6.28
C VAL A 179 12.77 -17.42 -4.86
N VAL A 180 13.97 -17.03 -4.42
CA VAL A 180 14.43 -17.29 -3.05
C VAL A 180 13.50 -16.61 -2.04
N VAL A 181 13.17 -15.34 -2.25
CA VAL A 181 12.25 -14.61 -1.37
C VAL A 181 10.86 -15.27 -1.37
N ALA A 182 10.32 -15.65 -2.53
CA ALA A 182 9.02 -16.33 -2.59
C ALA A 182 9.02 -17.65 -1.80
N LEU A 183 10.07 -18.46 -1.92
CA LEU A 183 10.21 -19.71 -1.15
C LEU A 183 10.26 -19.46 0.37
N VAL A 184 11.01 -18.44 0.80
CA VAL A 184 11.06 -18.04 2.22
C VAL A 184 9.68 -17.58 2.71
N LEU A 185 8.99 -16.72 1.94
CA LEU A 185 7.67 -16.22 2.30
C LEU A 185 6.62 -17.33 2.35
N LEU A 186 6.66 -18.27 1.39
CA LEU A 186 5.82 -19.47 1.41
C LEU A 186 6.08 -20.34 2.64
N GLY A 187 7.34 -20.52 3.01
CA GLY A 187 7.72 -21.21 4.25
C GLY A 187 7.09 -20.55 5.48
N VAL A 188 7.14 -19.23 5.59
CA VAL A 188 6.48 -18.48 6.67
C VAL A 188 4.97 -18.71 6.64
N VAL A 189 4.33 -18.60 5.47
CA VAL A 189 2.88 -18.82 5.34
C VAL A 189 2.49 -20.24 5.80
N VAL A 190 3.23 -21.27 5.39
CA VAL A 190 2.98 -22.67 5.80
C VAL A 190 3.05 -22.83 7.32
N ILE A 191 4.09 -22.24 7.95
CA ILE A 191 4.28 -22.32 9.42
C ILE A 191 3.09 -21.70 10.17
N VAL A 192 2.56 -20.56 9.68
CA VAL A 192 1.54 -19.82 10.42
C VAL A 192 0.10 -20.16 10.01
N ALA A 193 -0.11 -20.84 8.88
CA ALA A 193 -1.45 -21.14 8.33
C ALA A 193 -2.38 -21.90 9.29
N GLY A 194 -1.79 -22.81 10.09
CA GLY A 194 -2.53 -23.57 11.12
C GLY A 194 -3.02 -22.73 12.30
N SER A 195 -2.45 -21.54 12.49
CA SER A 195 -2.77 -20.64 13.62
C SER A 195 -3.80 -19.57 13.27
N LEU A 196 -4.41 -19.64 12.08
CA LEU A 196 -5.50 -18.74 11.68
C LEU A 196 -6.84 -19.25 12.18
N GLU A 197 -7.70 -18.31 12.57
CA GLU A 197 -9.03 -18.63 13.06
C GLU A 197 -9.95 -19.07 11.92
N ARG A 198 -10.75 -20.11 12.18
CA ARG A 198 -11.86 -20.48 11.31
C ARG A 198 -13.01 -19.52 11.58
N SER A 199 -13.21 -18.53 10.72
CA SER A 199 -14.41 -17.70 10.75
C SER A 199 -15.45 -18.32 9.83
N ASP A 200 -16.67 -18.46 10.32
CA ASP A 200 -17.80 -18.76 9.45
C ASP A 200 -18.05 -17.57 8.53
N PRO A 201 -18.49 -17.82 7.27
CA PRO A 201 -18.88 -16.76 6.37
C PRO A 201 -19.97 -15.92 7.04
N LYS A 202 -19.65 -14.72 7.47
CA LYS A 202 -20.67 -13.77 7.92
C LYS A 202 -21.31 -13.19 6.67
N PRO A 203 -22.66 -13.12 6.58
CA PRO A 203 -23.27 -12.24 5.60
C PRO A 203 -22.67 -10.85 5.86
N VAL A 204 -21.91 -10.35 4.90
CA VAL A 204 -21.61 -8.92 4.89
C VAL A 204 -22.99 -8.31 4.81
N ALA A 205 -23.46 -7.70 5.91
CA ALA A 205 -24.50 -6.70 5.79
C ALA A 205 -24.01 -5.84 4.63
N ALA A 206 -24.69 -5.96 3.50
CA ALA A 206 -24.39 -5.12 2.37
C ALA A 206 -24.36 -3.74 3.00
N SER A 207 -23.17 -3.14 3.10
CA SER A 207 -23.11 -1.71 3.12
C SER A 207 -23.69 -1.38 1.75
N THR A 208 -25.01 -1.39 1.69
CA THR A 208 -25.75 -0.61 0.74
C THR A 208 -25.24 0.77 1.04
N GLY A 209 -24.09 1.11 0.44
CA GLY A 209 -23.74 2.49 0.28
C GLY A 209 -25.00 3.04 -0.30
N ASP A 210 -25.73 3.74 0.55
CA ASP A 210 -27.02 4.31 0.23
C ASP A 210 -26.83 4.95 -1.13
N GLN A 211 -27.48 4.40 -2.16
CA GLN A 211 -27.38 4.93 -3.53
C GLN A 211 -27.84 6.39 -3.56
N SER A 212 -28.57 6.84 -2.50
CA SER A 212 -28.87 8.23 -2.24
C SER A 212 -27.59 9.05 -1.91
N THR A 213 -26.56 8.44 -1.32
CA THR A 213 -25.29 9.12 -0.99
C THR A 213 -24.47 9.48 -2.24
N LEU A 214 -24.57 8.69 -3.31
CA LEU A 214 -23.94 9.02 -4.60
C LEU A 214 -24.60 10.21 -5.29
N ARG A 215 -25.88 10.46 -5.05
CA ARG A 215 -26.61 11.63 -5.57
C ARG A 215 -26.22 12.94 -4.88
N HIS A 216 -25.62 12.87 -3.70
CA HIS A 216 -25.14 14.02 -2.92
C HIS A 216 -23.61 14.02 -2.80
N LEU A 217 -22.87 13.58 -3.85
CA LEU A 217 -21.43 13.81 -3.97
C LEU A 217 -21.17 15.33 -3.91
N GLY A 218 -21.25 15.88 -2.70
CA GLY A 218 -20.94 17.26 -2.42
C GLY A 218 -19.46 17.56 -2.64
N ILE A 219 -19.14 18.86 -2.73
CA ILE A 219 -17.76 19.36 -2.89
C ILE A 219 -16.78 18.67 -1.94
N ALA A 220 -17.21 18.24 -0.73
CA ALA A 220 -16.35 17.56 0.22
C ALA A 220 -15.93 16.16 -0.23
N ALA A 221 -16.81 15.38 -0.88
CA ALA A 221 -16.47 14.07 -1.41
C ALA A 221 -15.48 14.19 -2.57
N VAL A 222 -15.70 15.14 -3.48
CA VAL A 222 -14.75 15.43 -4.57
C VAL A 222 -13.40 15.88 -3.99
N ALA A 223 -13.40 16.77 -2.99
CA ALA A 223 -12.18 17.22 -2.35
C ALA A 223 -11.43 16.06 -1.66
N LEU A 224 -12.15 15.14 -0.99
CA LEU A 224 -11.51 13.94 -0.42
C LEU A 224 -10.93 13.02 -1.48
N ALA A 225 -11.61 12.83 -2.61
CA ALA A 225 -11.07 12.06 -3.73
C ALA A 225 -9.82 12.72 -4.32
N VAL A 226 -9.84 14.04 -4.53
CA VAL A 226 -8.67 14.81 -5.00
C VAL A 226 -7.52 14.73 -4.00
N ALA A 227 -7.79 14.86 -2.69
CA ALA A 227 -6.77 14.72 -1.66
C ALA A 227 -6.16 13.30 -1.63
N GLY A 228 -7.01 12.27 -1.77
CA GLY A 228 -6.57 10.88 -1.86
C GLY A 228 -5.69 10.62 -3.09
N ALA A 229 -6.08 11.17 -4.24
CA ALA A 229 -5.32 11.08 -5.48
C ALA A 229 -3.94 11.77 -5.36
N GLY A 230 -3.88 12.96 -4.79
CA GLY A 230 -2.62 13.65 -4.54
C GLY A 230 -1.74 12.92 -3.52
N ALA A 231 -2.32 12.40 -2.44
CA ALA A 231 -1.57 11.68 -1.42
C ALA A 231 -0.90 10.42 -1.94
N ILE A 232 -1.61 9.63 -2.76
CA ILE A 232 -1.04 8.43 -3.38
C ILE A 232 0.00 8.78 -4.45
N ALA A 233 -0.16 9.89 -5.17
CA ALA A 233 0.84 10.34 -6.12
C ALA A 233 2.17 10.71 -5.45
N LEU A 234 2.11 11.39 -4.29
CA LEU A 234 3.31 11.71 -3.49
C LEU A 234 4.01 10.48 -2.91
N GLU A 235 3.31 9.37 -2.73
CA GLU A 235 3.88 8.11 -2.24
C GLU A 235 4.24 7.15 -3.38
N GLY A 236 3.36 7.01 -4.38
CA GLY A 236 3.50 6.06 -5.47
C GLY A 236 4.62 6.43 -6.44
N ALA A 237 4.75 7.71 -6.80
CA ALA A 237 5.79 8.13 -7.72
C ALA A 237 7.21 7.80 -7.22
N PRO A 238 7.62 8.11 -5.98
CA PRO A 238 8.90 7.68 -5.47
C PRO A 238 9.03 6.16 -5.33
N ASN A 239 7.97 5.45 -4.91
CA ASN A 239 8.04 4.00 -4.75
C ASN A 239 8.29 3.27 -6.07
N GLU A 240 7.67 3.71 -7.16
CA GLU A 240 7.75 3.07 -8.47
C GLU A 240 8.94 3.58 -9.30
N TRP A 241 9.32 4.86 -9.15
CA TRP A 241 10.23 5.52 -10.07
C TRP A 241 11.58 5.93 -9.45
N ALA A 242 11.73 5.88 -8.11
CA ALA A 242 12.98 6.32 -7.47
C ALA A 242 14.20 5.47 -7.88
N ALA A 243 14.03 4.17 -8.10
CA ALA A 243 15.13 3.34 -8.59
C ALA A 243 15.55 3.73 -10.01
N LEU A 244 14.59 3.99 -10.91
CA LEU A 244 14.88 4.49 -12.25
C LEU A 244 15.54 5.88 -12.21
N LEU A 245 15.00 6.79 -11.42
CA LEU A 245 15.56 8.12 -11.18
C LEU A 245 17.02 8.05 -10.75
N MET A 246 17.33 7.21 -9.76
CA MET A 246 18.71 7.06 -9.27
C MET A 246 19.64 6.44 -10.31
N ARG A 247 19.15 5.56 -11.17
CA ARG A 247 19.95 4.95 -12.22
C ARG A 247 20.15 5.90 -13.41
N ASP A 248 19.05 6.43 -13.94
CA ASP A 248 19.06 7.10 -15.25
C ASP A 248 19.50 8.58 -15.13
N ASP A 249 19.09 9.30 -14.08
CA ASP A 249 19.40 10.72 -13.90
C ASP A 249 20.62 10.96 -13.00
N PHE A 250 20.82 10.13 -11.95
CA PHE A 250 21.94 10.29 -11.02
C PHE A 250 23.11 9.34 -11.27
N GLY A 251 23.03 8.42 -12.23
CA GLY A 251 24.08 7.49 -12.56
C GLY A 251 24.49 6.53 -11.41
N PHE A 252 23.57 6.21 -10.51
CA PHE A 252 23.87 5.42 -9.29
C PHE A 252 24.01 3.92 -9.58
N GLY A 253 24.00 3.52 -10.85
CA GLY A 253 24.30 2.17 -11.30
C GLY A 253 23.42 1.10 -10.65
N GLU A 254 24.05 -0.02 -10.28
CA GLU A 254 23.37 -1.17 -9.67
C GLU A 254 22.81 -0.91 -8.26
N TRP A 255 23.27 0.16 -7.59
CA TRP A 255 22.77 0.60 -6.30
C TRP A 255 21.53 1.49 -6.38
N ALA A 256 21.01 1.71 -7.56
CA ALA A 256 19.88 2.61 -7.82
C ALA A 256 18.61 2.28 -7.00
N GLY A 257 18.39 1.01 -6.67
CA GLY A 257 17.30 0.60 -5.79
C GLY A 257 17.28 1.28 -4.42
N PHE A 258 18.43 1.81 -3.95
CA PHE A 258 18.49 2.58 -2.71
C PHE A 258 17.70 3.89 -2.76
N GLY A 259 17.28 4.37 -3.92
CA GLY A 259 16.30 5.46 -4.03
C GLY A 259 14.98 5.12 -3.35
N THR A 260 14.42 3.95 -3.65
CA THR A 260 13.20 3.46 -3.00
C THR A 260 13.40 3.21 -1.50
N VAL A 261 14.58 2.69 -1.11
CA VAL A 261 14.93 2.51 0.31
C VAL A 261 14.99 3.85 1.04
N ALA A 262 15.61 4.88 0.47
CA ALA A 262 15.74 6.19 1.09
C ALA A 262 14.38 6.82 1.36
N PHE A 263 13.48 6.80 0.38
CA PHE A 263 12.10 7.28 0.55
C PHE A 263 11.34 6.47 1.61
N GLY A 264 11.38 5.14 1.53
CA GLY A 264 10.73 4.25 2.49
C GLY A 264 11.26 4.41 3.92
N LEU A 265 12.58 4.62 4.08
CA LEU A 265 13.21 4.89 5.37
C LEU A 265 12.74 6.24 5.95
N GLY A 266 12.65 7.27 5.11
CA GLY A 266 12.07 8.56 5.51
C GLY A 266 10.64 8.40 6.02
N MET A 267 9.79 7.64 5.31
CA MET A 267 8.44 7.34 5.75
C MET A 267 8.41 6.58 7.08
N LEU A 268 9.26 5.57 7.24
CA LEU A 268 9.35 4.78 8.47
C LEU A 268 9.74 5.64 9.66
N VAL A 269 10.81 6.43 9.54
CA VAL A 269 11.26 7.36 10.58
C VAL A 269 10.17 8.36 10.94
N GLY A 270 9.52 8.95 9.93
CA GLY A 270 8.43 9.88 10.14
C GLY A 270 7.20 9.27 10.82
N ARG A 271 6.82 8.03 10.48
CA ARG A 271 5.73 7.30 11.14
C ARG A 271 6.05 6.94 12.60
N LEU A 272 7.27 6.47 12.87
CA LEU A 272 7.70 6.12 14.22
C LEU A 272 7.84 7.33 15.15
N SER A 273 8.27 8.47 14.60
CA SER A 273 8.41 9.73 15.37
C SER A 273 7.14 10.58 15.40
N GLY A 274 6.18 10.32 14.50
CA GLY A 274 5.02 11.18 14.26
C GLY A 274 4.16 11.42 15.49
N ASP A 275 3.82 10.36 16.24
CA ASP A 275 3.01 10.49 17.45
C ASP A 275 3.74 11.33 18.50
N HIS A 276 5.02 11.07 18.73
CA HIS A 276 5.84 11.87 19.65
C HIS A 276 5.97 13.34 19.23
N MET A 277 6.13 13.60 17.94
CA MET A 277 6.15 14.95 17.39
C MET A 277 4.81 15.68 17.57
N ILE A 278 3.68 14.96 17.37
CA ILE A 278 2.34 15.51 17.59
C ILE A 278 2.12 15.82 19.06
N GLU A 279 2.53 14.95 19.96
CA GLU A 279 2.44 15.19 21.41
C GLU A 279 3.27 16.38 21.87
N ARG A 280 4.51 16.52 21.36
CA ARG A 280 5.44 17.55 21.78
C ARG A 280 5.18 18.93 21.16
N PHE A 281 4.82 18.97 19.87
CA PHE A 281 4.73 20.22 19.08
C PHE A 281 3.30 20.55 18.64
N GLY A 282 2.37 19.65 18.88
CA GLY A 282 0.98 19.77 18.45
C GLY A 282 0.76 19.39 16.98
N SER A 283 -0.39 18.81 16.69
CA SER A 283 -0.77 18.35 15.37
C SER A 283 -0.74 19.47 14.30
N ARG A 284 -1.08 20.71 14.71
CA ARG A 284 -1.11 21.86 13.79
C ARG A 284 0.27 22.17 13.19
N LEU A 285 1.35 22.11 13.99
CA LEU A 285 2.70 22.38 13.51
C LEU A 285 3.20 21.24 12.62
N VAL A 286 3.04 19.98 13.09
CA VAL A 286 3.49 18.80 12.34
C VAL A 286 2.86 18.78 10.93
N PHE A 287 1.54 18.99 10.84
CA PHE A 287 0.84 19.00 9.54
C PHE A 287 1.13 20.24 8.69
N ARG A 288 1.66 21.32 9.25
CA ARG A 288 2.12 22.47 8.48
C ARG A 288 3.52 22.26 7.93
N VAL A 289 4.39 21.60 8.69
CA VAL A 289 5.80 21.35 8.30
C VAL A 289 5.88 20.26 7.24
N ALA A 290 5.02 19.25 7.28
CA ALA A 290 5.05 18.11 6.37
C ALA A 290 5.09 18.50 4.87
N PRO A 291 4.23 19.41 4.36
CA PRO A 291 4.29 19.85 2.96
C PRO A 291 5.61 20.54 2.59
N PHE A 292 6.21 21.27 3.52
CA PHE A 292 7.53 21.90 3.29
C PHE A 292 8.65 20.87 3.20
N LEU A 293 8.60 19.81 4.01
CA LEU A 293 9.55 18.70 3.89
C LEU A 293 9.41 18.01 2.53
N ILE A 294 8.17 17.75 2.07
CA ILE A 294 7.93 17.17 0.75
C ILE A 294 8.49 18.09 -0.33
N ALA A 295 8.15 19.38 -0.30
CA ALA A 295 8.61 20.34 -1.31
C ALA A 295 10.14 20.50 -1.30
N PHE A 296 10.76 20.57 -0.13
CA PHE A 296 12.20 20.66 0.02
C PHE A 296 12.90 19.39 -0.48
N GLY A 297 12.37 18.20 -0.14
CA GLY A 297 12.90 16.95 -0.63
C GLY A 297 12.81 16.83 -2.15
N LEU A 298 11.65 17.19 -2.75
CA LEU A 298 11.50 17.25 -4.20
C LEU A 298 12.44 18.26 -4.84
N LEU A 299 12.59 19.45 -4.26
CA LEU A 299 13.53 20.45 -4.75
C LEU A 299 14.96 19.92 -4.73
N ALA A 300 15.38 19.26 -3.64
CA ALA A 300 16.71 18.68 -3.55
C ALA A 300 16.94 17.60 -4.64
N VAL A 301 15.92 16.80 -4.98
CA VAL A 301 16.00 15.86 -6.10
C VAL A 301 16.17 16.58 -7.43
N VAL A 302 15.43 17.68 -7.65
CA VAL A 302 15.42 18.40 -8.95
C VAL A 302 16.70 19.17 -9.22
N ILE A 303 17.27 19.82 -8.19
CA ILE A 303 18.48 20.65 -8.34
C ILE A 303 19.75 19.88 -8.04
N GLY A 304 19.63 18.65 -7.50
CA GLY A 304 20.77 17.83 -7.16
C GLY A 304 21.43 17.25 -8.39
N ASP A 305 22.75 17.31 -8.42
CA ASP A 305 23.63 16.75 -9.44
C ASP A 305 24.36 15.48 -8.96
N ALA A 306 24.24 15.16 -7.68
CA ALA A 306 24.89 14.01 -7.07
C ALA A 306 23.90 13.04 -6.41
N ALA A 307 24.16 11.74 -6.54
CA ALA A 307 23.30 10.67 -6.03
C ALA A 307 22.96 10.81 -4.53
N TYR A 308 23.91 11.24 -3.69
CA TYR A 308 23.65 11.45 -2.27
C TYR A 308 22.64 12.57 -1.99
N ILE A 309 22.57 13.60 -2.87
CA ILE A 309 21.56 14.67 -2.77
C ILE A 309 20.20 14.12 -3.14
N GLY A 310 20.12 13.32 -4.22
CA GLY A 310 18.90 12.61 -4.63
C GLY A 310 18.36 11.69 -3.54
N LEU A 311 19.23 10.88 -2.92
CA LEU A 311 18.87 10.02 -1.79
C LEU A 311 18.39 10.83 -0.58
N ALA A 312 19.09 11.90 -0.21
CA ALA A 312 18.68 12.78 0.89
C ALA A 312 17.33 13.45 0.60
N GLY A 313 17.11 13.92 -0.63
CA GLY A 313 15.84 14.51 -1.08
C GLY A 313 14.68 13.53 -0.98
N LEU A 314 14.86 12.29 -1.47
CA LEU A 314 13.87 11.22 -1.36
C LEU A 314 13.56 10.89 0.11
N PHE A 315 14.58 10.80 0.97
CA PHE A 315 14.40 10.56 2.40
C PHE A 315 13.58 11.68 3.07
N VAL A 316 13.92 12.94 2.82
CA VAL A 316 13.22 14.10 3.38
C VAL A 316 11.79 14.20 2.87
N SER A 317 11.56 13.89 1.57
CA SER A 317 10.20 13.80 1.00
C SER A 317 9.39 12.72 1.70
N GLY A 318 9.98 11.54 1.94
CA GLY A 318 9.36 10.44 2.69
C GLY A 318 8.98 10.82 4.12
N LEU A 319 9.85 11.56 4.83
CA LEU A 319 9.54 12.11 6.16
C LEU A 319 8.26 12.96 6.13
N GLY A 320 8.16 13.88 5.17
CA GLY A 320 6.98 14.72 5.03
C GLY A 320 5.72 13.92 4.67
N GLN A 321 5.85 12.94 3.78
CA GLN A 321 4.73 12.11 3.33
C GLN A 321 4.14 11.24 4.45
N SER A 322 4.94 10.84 5.43
CA SER A 322 4.58 9.91 6.50
C SER A 322 3.29 10.24 7.26
N VAL A 323 2.95 11.52 7.39
CA VAL A 323 1.80 12.01 8.18
C VAL A 323 0.60 12.43 7.31
N ILE A 324 0.74 12.40 5.98
CA ILE A 324 -0.34 12.86 5.07
C ILE A 324 -1.55 11.92 5.14
N PHE A 325 -1.36 10.61 4.98
CA PHE A 325 -2.47 9.65 5.04
C PHE A 325 -3.19 9.63 6.38
N PRO A 326 -2.52 9.53 7.54
CA PRO A 326 -3.18 9.59 8.84
C PRO A 326 -4.09 10.82 8.98
N ARG A 327 -3.62 11.99 8.52
CA ARG A 327 -4.42 13.21 8.53
C ARG A 327 -5.64 13.12 7.62
N LEU A 328 -5.49 12.59 6.41
CA LEU A 328 -6.60 12.47 5.47
C LEU A 328 -7.67 11.49 5.97
N TYR A 329 -7.28 10.37 6.57
CA TYR A 329 -8.21 9.44 7.21
C TYR A 329 -9.03 10.13 8.31
N LEU A 330 -8.39 10.92 9.17
CA LEU A 330 -9.07 11.67 10.22
C LEU A 330 -10.05 12.72 9.65
N LEU A 331 -9.67 13.40 8.58
CA LEU A 331 -10.53 14.36 7.90
C LEU A 331 -11.72 13.66 7.24
N ALA A 332 -11.49 12.57 6.51
CA ALA A 332 -12.52 11.81 5.82
C ALA A 332 -13.60 11.26 6.77
N ALA A 333 -13.20 10.84 7.98
CA ALA A 333 -14.11 10.33 8.98
C ALA A 333 -14.96 11.41 9.69
N ARG A 334 -14.63 12.72 9.54
CA ARG A 334 -15.24 13.82 10.30
C ARG A 334 -16.02 14.81 9.45
N VAL A 335 -16.27 14.55 8.18
CA VAL A 335 -17.02 15.48 7.30
C VAL A 335 -18.48 15.55 7.73
N PRO A 336 -18.99 16.73 8.12
CA PRO A 336 -20.40 16.90 8.45
C PRO A 336 -21.33 16.53 7.29
N GLY A 337 -22.41 15.84 7.59
CA GLY A 337 -23.39 15.40 6.58
C GLY A 337 -22.96 14.19 5.74
N MET A 338 -21.77 13.62 5.99
CA MET A 338 -21.32 12.36 5.39
C MET A 338 -21.20 11.29 6.47
N THR A 339 -21.54 10.04 6.12
CA THR A 339 -21.15 8.90 6.96
C THR A 339 -19.62 8.74 6.93
N ALA A 340 -19.01 8.24 8.01
CA ALA A 340 -17.57 7.99 8.03
C ALA A 340 -17.14 7.06 6.87
N GLY A 341 -17.97 6.05 6.53
CA GLY A 341 -17.76 5.17 5.38
C GLY A 341 -17.84 5.90 4.04
N GLY A 342 -18.74 6.87 3.90
CA GLY A 342 -18.88 7.69 2.68
C GLY A 342 -17.66 8.57 2.42
N GLY A 343 -17.14 9.23 3.46
CA GLY A 343 -15.94 10.06 3.35
C GLY A 343 -14.70 9.22 3.02
N LEU A 344 -14.51 8.11 3.72
CA LEU A 344 -13.41 7.17 3.43
C LEU A 344 -13.54 6.58 2.03
N GLY A 345 -14.73 6.18 1.60
CA GLY A 345 -14.99 5.65 0.25
C GLY A 345 -14.59 6.64 -0.85
N ALA A 346 -14.98 7.92 -0.71
CA ALA A 346 -14.59 8.96 -1.65
C ALA A 346 -13.07 9.13 -1.74
N MET A 347 -12.38 9.16 -0.59
CA MET A 347 -10.93 9.24 -0.53
C MET A 347 -10.26 8.02 -1.20
N LEU A 348 -10.77 6.81 -0.94
CA LEU A 348 -10.22 5.57 -1.50
C LEU A 348 -10.41 5.47 -3.02
N ILE A 349 -11.52 5.98 -3.57
CA ILE A 349 -11.71 6.10 -5.03
C ILE A 349 -10.63 7.00 -5.61
N GLY A 350 -10.41 8.17 -5.00
CA GLY A 350 -9.35 9.08 -5.42
C GLY A 350 -7.98 8.44 -5.37
N LEU A 351 -7.68 7.70 -4.30
CA LEU A 351 -6.42 6.97 -4.13
C LEU A 351 -6.19 5.96 -5.27
N ARG A 352 -7.20 5.18 -5.65
CA ARG A 352 -7.07 4.21 -6.75
C ARG A 352 -6.83 4.89 -8.10
N LEU A 353 -7.66 5.90 -8.44
CA LEU A 353 -7.53 6.63 -9.69
C LEU A 353 -6.23 7.46 -9.73
N GLY A 354 -5.85 8.06 -8.61
CA GLY A 354 -4.62 8.83 -8.49
C GLY A 354 -3.37 7.98 -8.68
N GLY A 355 -3.30 6.78 -8.10
CA GLY A 355 -2.19 5.85 -8.30
C GLY A 355 -2.02 5.49 -9.78
N MET A 356 -3.11 5.13 -10.45
CA MET A 356 -3.08 4.84 -11.89
C MET A 356 -2.63 6.06 -12.71
N ALA A 357 -3.19 7.24 -12.42
CA ALA A 357 -2.81 8.47 -13.10
C ALA A 357 -1.32 8.82 -12.87
N THR A 358 -0.80 8.54 -11.68
CA THR A 358 0.61 8.80 -11.32
C THR A 358 1.56 7.99 -12.19
N SER A 359 1.36 6.66 -12.30
CA SER A 359 2.24 5.79 -13.09
C SER A 359 2.27 6.23 -14.58
N VAL A 360 1.10 6.56 -15.15
CA VAL A 360 1.00 7.05 -16.54
C VAL A 360 1.66 8.43 -16.69
N SER A 361 1.38 9.35 -15.75
CA SER A 361 1.93 10.72 -15.83
C SER A 361 3.46 10.71 -15.70
N MET A 362 4.02 9.93 -14.78
CA MET A 362 5.47 9.76 -14.66
C MET A 362 6.08 9.23 -15.96
N GLY A 363 5.49 8.17 -16.52
CA GLY A 363 5.96 7.59 -17.78
C GLY A 363 5.89 8.55 -18.96
N ALA A 364 4.78 9.26 -19.11
CA ALA A 364 4.57 10.20 -20.23
C ALA A 364 5.50 11.42 -20.15
N LEU A 365 5.62 12.03 -18.95
CA LEU A 365 6.46 13.21 -18.75
C LEU A 365 7.95 12.89 -18.91
N SER A 366 8.40 11.71 -18.45
CA SER A 366 9.81 11.31 -18.52
C SER A 366 10.24 10.77 -19.91
N THR A 367 9.37 10.72 -20.90
CA THR A 367 9.74 10.35 -22.28
C THR A 367 10.37 11.52 -23.04
N GLY A 368 9.96 12.75 -22.73
CA GLY A 368 10.49 13.98 -23.35
C GLY A 368 11.40 14.82 -22.43
N ALA A 369 11.60 14.38 -21.21
CA ALA A 369 12.39 15.05 -20.18
C ALA A 369 13.04 14.01 -19.26
N ASP A 370 13.85 14.46 -18.30
CA ASP A 370 14.40 13.58 -17.25
C ASP A 370 13.34 13.18 -16.22
N LEU A 371 13.66 12.17 -15.42
CA LEU A 371 12.80 11.70 -14.33
C LEU A 371 12.72 12.69 -13.18
N GLN A 372 13.77 13.50 -12.97
CA GLN A 372 13.77 14.61 -12.02
C GLN A 372 12.65 15.60 -12.33
N PHE A 373 12.52 16.02 -13.61
CA PHE A 373 11.44 16.90 -14.06
C PHE A 373 10.06 16.25 -13.89
N ALA A 374 9.91 15.00 -14.33
CA ALA A 374 8.64 14.27 -14.20
C ALA A 374 8.19 14.17 -12.74
N LEU A 375 9.11 13.80 -11.83
CA LEU A 375 8.84 13.72 -10.40
C LEU A 375 8.50 15.08 -9.79
N ALA A 376 9.17 16.15 -10.22
CA ALA A 376 8.86 17.50 -9.79
C ALA A 376 7.45 17.92 -10.17
N VAL A 377 7.05 17.74 -11.43
CA VAL A 377 5.72 18.12 -11.93
C VAL A 377 4.64 17.31 -11.22
N VAL A 378 4.77 15.99 -11.18
CA VAL A 378 3.80 15.11 -10.50
C VAL A 378 3.75 15.44 -9.01
N GLY A 379 4.89 15.63 -8.36
CA GLY A 379 4.98 15.95 -6.93
C GLY A 379 4.36 17.30 -6.58
N VAL A 380 4.64 18.35 -7.36
CA VAL A 380 4.05 19.69 -7.15
C VAL A 380 2.54 19.66 -7.35
N VAL A 381 2.05 19.06 -8.45
CA VAL A 381 0.61 18.92 -8.71
C VAL A 381 -0.06 18.15 -7.57
N ALA A 382 0.51 17.01 -7.17
CA ALA A 382 -0.01 16.20 -6.08
C ALA A 382 -0.03 16.95 -4.74
N LEU A 383 1.01 17.71 -4.43
CA LEU A 383 1.09 18.53 -3.23
C LEU A 383 0.01 19.62 -3.23
N VAL A 384 -0.18 20.32 -4.35
CA VAL A 384 -1.26 21.31 -4.51
C VAL A 384 -2.63 20.65 -4.35
N MET A 385 -2.86 19.46 -4.92
CA MET A 385 -4.11 18.71 -4.74
C MET A 385 -4.36 18.39 -3.26
N VAL A 386 -3.38 17.89 -2.53
CA VAL A 386 -3.51 17.59 -1.11
C VAL A 386 -3.80 18.84 -0.29
N LEU A 387 -3.06 19.92 -0.51
CA LEU A 387 -3.20 21.17 0.26
C LEU A 387 -4.56 21.84 0.03
N THR A 388 -4.94 22.04 -1.24
CA THR A 388 -6.18 22.71 -1.60
C THR A 388 -7.41 21.90 -1.17
N ALA A 389 -7.42 20.62 -1.47
CA ALA A 389 -8.52 19.74 -1.11
C ALA A 389 -8.66 19.57 0.42
N SER A 390 -7.53 19.38 1.14
CA SER A 390 -7.55 19.34 2.61
C SER A 390 -8.03 20.64 3.24
N ALA A 391 -7.72 21.80 2.64
CA ALA A 391 -8.22 23.08 3.12
C ALA A 391 -9.75 23.21 2.96
N VAL A 392 -10.30 22.77 1.82
CA VAL A 392 -11.76 22.73 1.57
C VAL A 392 -12.44 21.84 2.60
N VAL A 393 -11.96 20.62 2.82
CA VAL A 393 -12.55 19.68 3.79
C VAL A 393 -12.42 20.23 5.22
N SER A 394 -11.25 20.77 5.59
CA SER A 394 -11.02 21.30 6.95
C SER A 394 -11.90 22.49 7.30
N ARG A 395 -12.26 23.34 6.33
CA ARG A 395 -13.21 24.45 6.54
C ARG A 395 -14.60 23.92 6.87
N ARG A 396 -15.06 22.86 6.18
CA ARG A 396 -16.37 22.23 6.43
C ARG A 396 -16.44 21.47 7.75
N VAL A 397 -15.33 20.91 8.22
CA VAL A 397 -15.27 20.23 9.54
C VAL A 397 -15.32 21.22 10.70
N ARG A 398 -14.97 22.50 10.45
CA ARG A 398 -14.99 23.56 11.47
C ARG A 398 -16.28 24.39 11.47
N ALA A 399 -17.01 24.44 10.37
CA ALA A 399 -18.31 25.09 10.22
C ALA A 399 -19.45 24.21 10.73
#